data_150ac192b7d4d9781ef476be8483d584
#
_entry.id   150ac192b7d4d9781ef476be8483d584
#
_cell.length_a   1.000
_cell.length_b   1.000
_cell.length_c   1.000
_cell.angle_alpha   90.00
_cell.angle_beta   90.00
_cell.angle_gamma   90.00
#
_symmetry.space_group_name_H-M   'P 1'
#
loop_
_entity.id
_entity.type
_entity.pdbx_description
1 polymer ?
#
loop_
_entity_poly.entity_id
_entity_poly.type
_entity_poly.pdbx_seq_one_letter_code
_entity_poly.pdbx_strand_id
1 'polypeptide(L)'
;MTFEATRIIRADHPSLPGHFPGAPLVPGVVILDEVIAAVAEWRENLQLSGIRMVKFLAPLQPEQAFTIFLSARNKDAEVNFCCRAEDRVIVEGQLEVAWGAK
;
A
#
# COMPACT_ATOMS: atom_id res chain seq x y z
N MET A 1 -9.68 -14.91 -3.16
CA MET A 1 -10.05 -14.11 -2.00
C MET A 1 -9.44 -12.73 -2.10
N THR A 2 -10.21 -11.71 -1.84
CA THR A 2 -9.78 -10.32 -2.01
C THR A 2 -10.11 -9.50 -0.76
N PHE A 3 -9.48 -8.35 -0.64
CA PHE A 3 -9.68 -7.44 0.47
C PHE A 3 -9.53 -6.00 -0.05
N GLU A 4 -10.33 -5.09 0.49
CA GLU A 4 -10.25 -3.67 0.16
C GLU A 4 -10.17 -2.85 1.43
N ALA A 5 -9.38 -1.79 1.39
CA ALA A 5 -9.31 -0.85 2.49
C ALA A 5 -9.08 0.55 1.94
N THR A 6 -9.81 1.52 2.44
CA THR A 6 -9.64 2.92 2.02
C THR A 6 -8.81 3.65 3.07
N ARG A 7 -7.88 4.46 2.61
CA ARG A 7 -6.93 5.19 3.47
C ARG A 7 -6.83 6.64 3.03
N ILE A 8 -6.39 7.47 3.95
CA ILE A 8 -6.01 8.86 3.70
C ILE A 8 -4.71 9.10 4.44
N ILE A 9 -3.70 9.63 3.73
CA ILE A 9 -2.47 10.07 4.37
C ILE A 9 -2.65 11.53 4.72
N ARG A 10 -2.62 11.85 5.99
CA ARG A 10 -2.88 13.21 6.45
C ARG A 10 -1.72 14.13 6.09
N ALA A 11 -2.05 15.40 5.87
CA ALA A 11 -1.04 16.40 5.54
C ALA A 11 -0.02 16.59 6.67
N ASP A 12 -0.36 16.24 7.89
CA ASP A 12 0.54 16.33 9.04
C ASP A 12 1.33 15.04 9.30
N HIS A 13 1.31 14.10 8.36
CA HIS A 13 2.07 12.86 8.50
C HIS A 13 3.56 13.18 8.70
N PRO A 14 4.24 12.50 9.64
CA PRO A 14 5.65 12.83 9.95
C PRO A 14 6.62 12.73 8.79
N SER A 15 6.30 11.92 7.77
CA SER A 15 7.17 11.74 6.61
C SER A 15 7.02 12.83 5.55
N LEU A 16 6.05 13.74 5.68
CA LEU A 16 5.80 14.77 4.67
C LEU A 16 6.59 16.05 4.84
N PRO A 17 6.90 16.53 6.06
CA PRO A 17 7.63 17.79 6.21
C PRO A 17 8.97 17.75 5.50
N GLY A 18 9.27 18.80 4.76
CA GLY A 18 10.52 18.89 4.01
C GLY A 18 10.49 18.22 2.64
N HIS A 19 9.44 17.49 2.31
CA HIS A 19 9.29 16.89 0.99
C HIS A 19 8.43 17.79 0.12
N PHE A 20 8.94 18.18 -1.04
CA PHE A 20 8.21 18.93 -2.05
C PHE A 20 7.51 20.17 -1.48
N PRO A 21 8.27 21.14 -0.93
CA PRO A 21 7.69 22.37 -0.38
C PRO A 21 6.83 23.08 -1.42
N GLY A 22 5.62 23.45 -1.05
CA GLY A 22 4.69 24.14 -1.94
C GLY A 22 3.83 23.23 -2.80
N ALA A 23 4.22 21.95 -2.98
CA ALA A 23 3.43 20.97 -3.73
C ALA A 23 3.72 19.58 -3.18
N PRO A 24 3.29 19.30 -1.96
CA PRO A 24 3.64 18.03 -1.30
C PRO A 24 3.00 16.83 -1.99
N LEU A 25 3.80 15.76 -2.13
CA LEU A 25 3.33 14.47 -2.61
C LEU A 25 3.63 13.45 -1.54
N VAL A 26 2.82 12.42 -1.47
CA VAL A 26 3.04 11.34 -0.52
C VAL A 26 4.20 10.47 -1.02
N PRO A 27 5.26 10.28 -0.22
CA PRO A 27 6.34 9.39 -0.64
C PRO A 27 5.84 7.96 -0.82
N GLY A 28 6.38 7.27 -1.83
CA GLY A 28 5.96 5.90 -2.13
C GLY A 28 6.06 4.96 -0.96
N VAL A 29 7.10 5.11 -0.12
CA VAL A 29 7.28 4.25 1.05
C VAL A 29 6.13 4.39 2.05
N VAL A 30 5.53 5.57 2.15
CA VAL A 30 4.38 5.78 3.05
C VAL A 30 3.18 5.00 2.53
N ILE A 31 2.96 4.99 1.22
CA ILE A 31 1.87 4.22 0.63
C ILE A 31 2.11 2.72 0.84
N LEU A 32 3.34 2.25 0.66
CA LEU A 32 3.68 0.85 0.87
C LEU A 32 3.48 0.43 2.33
N ASP A 33 3.79 1.31 3.29
CA ASP A 33 3.52 1.02 4.69
C ASP A 33 2.03 0.78 4.93
N GLU A 34 1.16 1.53 4.27
CA GLU A 34 -0.28 1.32 4.37
C GLU A 34 -0.71 0.00 3.74
N VAL A 35 -0.08 -0.37 2.63
CA VAL A 35 -0.35 -1.67 1.99
C VAL A 35 0.02 -2.81 2.94
N ILE A 36 1.18 -2.72 3.57
CA ILE A 36 1.66 -3.74 4.51
C ILE A 36 0.72 -3.83 5.72
N ALA A 37 0.27 -2.68 6.23
CA ALA A 37 -0.69 -2.66 7.32
C ALA A 37 -2.02 -3.31 6.91
N ALA A 38 -2.45 -3.08 5.68
CA ALA A 38 -3.68 -3.67 5.16
C ALA A 38 -3.56 -5.20 5.04
N VAL A 39 -2.39 -5.72 4.67
CA VAL A 39 -2.15 -7.17 4.63
C VAL A 39 -2.35 -7.75 6.04
N ALA A 40 -1.81 -7.10 7.06
CA ALA A 40 -1.96 -7.55 8.44
C ALA A 40 -3.42 -7.47 8.92
N GLU A 41 -4.16 -6.46 8.49
CA GLU A 41 -5.60 -6.35 8.79
C GLU A 41 -6.40 -7.46 8.13
N TRP A 42 -6.01 -7.80 6.91
CA TRP A 42 -6.70 -8.84 6.16
C TRP A 42 -6.47 -10.21 6.78
N ARG A 43 -5.22 -10.51 7.14
CA ARG A 43 -4.85 -11.81 7.70
C ARG A 43 -3.78 -11.59 8.77
N GLU A 44 -4.17 -11.71 10.04
CA GLU A 44 -3.31 -11.32 11.16
C GLU A 44 -1.98 -12.05 11.23
N ASN A 45 -1.91 -13.29 10.76
CA ASN A 45 -0.67 -14.06 10.84
C ASN A 45 0.15 -14.00 9.55
N LEU A 46 -0.29 -13.19 8.57
CA LEU A 46 0.42 -13.09 7.31
C LEU A 46 1.44 -11.97 7.42
N GLN A 47 2.69 -12.29 7.16
CA GLN A 47 3.79 -11.34 7.29
C GLN A 47 4.48 -11.16 5.96
N LEU A 48 4.92 -9.94 5.70
CA LEU A 48 5.71 -9.63 4.51
C LEU A 48 7.05 -10.33 4.61
N SER A 49 7.41 -11.10 3.59
CA SER A 49 8.73 -11.73 3.50
C SER A 49 9.57 -11.15 2.38
N GLY A 50 8.96 -10.43 1.43
CA GLY A 50 9.70 -9.79 0.36
C GLY A 50 8.79 -9.00 -0.55
N ILE A 51 9.39 -8.24 -1.43
CA ILE A 51 8.69 -7.46 -2.45
C ILE A 51 9.19 -7.96 -3.80
N ARG A 52 8.28 -8.50 -4.60
CA ARG A 52 8.66 -8.99 -5.92
C ARG A 52 8.68 -7.88 -6.95
N MET A 53 7.71 -6.98 -6.88
CA MET A 53 7.58 -5.93 -7.87
C MET A 53 6.76 -4.79 -7.29
N VAL A 54 7.17 -3.57 -7.59
CA VAL A 54 6.39 -2.37 -7.28
C VAL A 54 6.50 -1.43 -8.46
N LYS A 55 5.37 -0.92 -8.93
CA LYS A 55 5.33 0.09 -9.98
C LYS A 55 4.55 1.30 -9.47
N PHE A 56 5.21 2.43 -9.38
CA PHE A 56 4.57 3.70 -9.04
C PHE A 56 4.12 4.37 -10.34
N LEU A 57 2.82 4.53 -10.50
CA LEU A 57 2.23 4.95 -11.76
C LEU A 57 1.70 6.39 -11.74
N ALA A 58 1.34 6.90 -10.59
CA ALA A 58 0.80 8.25 -10.47
C ALA A 58 1.07 8.80 -9.08
N PRO A 59 1.18 10.12 -8.93
CA PRO A 59 1.37 10.72 -7.61
C PRO A 59 0.09 10.66 -6.79
N LEU A 60 0.25 10.66 -5.46
CA LEU A 60 -0.83 10.77 -4.52
C LEU A 60 -0.57 12.00 -3.67
N GLN A 61 -1.60 12.84 -3.48
CA GLN A 61 -1.50 14.02 -2.66
C GLN A 61 -1.95 13.70 -1.23
N PRO A 62 -1.42 14.42 -0.22
CA PRO A 62 -1.93 14.31 1.14
C PRO A 62 -3.41 14.64 1.17
N GLU A 63 -4.15 14.03 2.06
CA GLU A 63 -5.60 14.18 2.25
C GLU A 63 -6.45 13.63 1.11
N GLN A 64 -5.82 13.04 0.10
CA GLN A 64 -6.54 12.40 -0.99
C GLN A 64 -6.82 10.94 -0.63
N ALA A 65 -8.08 10.55 -0.63
CA ALA A 65 -8.44 9.17 -0.32
C ALA A 65 -7.96 8.22 -1.42
N PHE A 66 -7.49 7.06 -1.02
CA PHE A 66 -7.13 6.01 -1.96
C PHE A 66 -7.58 4.65 -1.40
N THR A 67 -7.83 3.72 -2.30
CA THR A 67 -8.28 2.39 -1.92
C THR A 67 -7.21 1.38 -2.26
N ILE A 68 -6.90 0.52 -1.30
CA ILE A 68 -5.96 -0.57 -1.44
C ILE A 68 -6.75 -1.83 -1.76
N PHE A 69 -6.43 -2.48 -2.86
CA PHE A 69 -7.02 -3.77 -3.27
C PHE A 69 -5.96 -4.84 -3.11
N LEU A 70 -6.29 -5.89 -2.39
CA LEU A 70 -5.39 -7.02 -2.17
C LEU A 70 -6.03 -8.29 -2.69
N SER A 71 -5.23 -9.16 -3.29
CA SER A 71 -5.69 -10.49 -3.69
C SER A 71 -4.57 -11.51 -3.49
N ALA A 72 -4.93 -12.66 -2.95
CA ALA A 72 -3.96 -13.72 -2.69
C ALA A 72 -3.69 -14.50 -3.97
N ARG A 73 -2.46 -14.95 -4.12
CA ARG A 73 -1.99 -15.78 -5.23
C ARG A 73 -1.10 -16.88 -4.71
N ASN A 74 -0.89 -17.88 -5.54
CA ASN A 74 0.13 -18.91 -5.35
C ASN A 74 -0.01 -19.57 -3.97
N LYS A 75 -1.21 -20.06 -3.68
CA LYS A 75 -1.54 -20.72 -2.40
C LYS A 75 -1.23 -19.82 -1.20
N ASP A 76 -1.54 -18.54 -1.32
CA ASP A 76 -1.33 -17.54 -0.28
C ASP A 76 0.14 -17.25 0.02
N ALA A 77 1.05 -17.58 -0.90
CA ALA A 77 2.45 -17.21 -0.75
C ALA A 77 2.75 -15.83 -1.33
N GLU A 78 1.83 -15.30 -2.16
CA GLU A 78 1.98 -14.01 -2.79
C GLU A 78 0.69 -13.21 -2.68
N VAL A 79 0.84 -11.90 -2.59
CA VAL A 79 -0.29 -10.97 -2.58
C VAL A 79 -0.08 -9.95 -3.68
N ASN A 80 -1.06 -9.83 -4.56
CA ASN A 80 -1.10 -8.72 -5.51
C ASN A 80 -1.75 -7.54 -4.82
N PHE A 81 -1.20 -6.36 -5.03
CA PHE A 81 -1.82 -5.14 -4.50
C PHE A 81 -1.97 -4.11 -5.60
N CYS A 82 -2.99 -3.30 -5.48
CA CYS A 82 -3.26 -2.18 -6.37
C CYS A 82 -3.88 -1.07 -5.53
N CYS A 83 -3.31 0.12 -5.60
CA CYS A 83 -3.88 1.28 -4.92
C CYS A 83 -4.41 2.23 -5.96
N ARG A 84 -5.66 2.68 -5.77
CA ARG A 84 -6.32 3.58 -6.70
C ARG A 84 -6.85 4.80 -5.98
N ALA A 85 -6.70 5.94 -6.63
CA ALA A 85 -7.33 7.18 -6.18
C ALA A 85 -8.12 7.71 -7.36
N GLU A 86 -9.41 7.97 -7.16
CA GLU A 86 -10.32 8.38 -8.21
C GLU A 86 -10.31 7.33 -9.33
N ASP A 87 -10.00 7.69 -10.56
CA ASP A 87 -10.01 6.79 -11.70
C ASP A 87 -8.62 6.31 -12.08
N ARG A 88 -7.64 6.44 -11.17
CA ARG A 88 -6.25 6.26 -11.57
C ARG A 88 -5.54 5.31 -10.62
N VAL A 89 -4.76 4.39 -11.18
CA VAL A 89 -3.89 3.52 -10.39
C VAL A 89 -2.68 4.33 -9.94
N ILE A 90 -2.45 4.35 -8.63
CA ILE A 90 -1.33 5.08 -8.02
C ILE A 90 -0.09 4.18 -7.99
N VAL A 91 -0.26 2.98 -7.50
CA VAL A 91 0.83 2.01 -7.38
C VAL A 91 0.24 0.61 -7.45
N GLU A 92 0.97 -0.31 -8.02
CA GLU A 92 0.58 -1.71 -8.04
C GLU A 92 1.83 -2.58 -7.92
N GLY A 93 1.64 -3.82 -7.51
CA GLY A 93 2.76 -4.72 -7.40
C GLY A 93 2.41 -6.05 -6.80
N GLN A 94 3.46 -6.76 -6.42
CA GLN A 94 3.36 -8.09 -5.83
C GLN A 94 4.27 -8.20 -4.63
N LEU A 95 3.72 -8.73 -3.55
CA LEU A 95 4.44 -8.97 -2.32
C LEU A 95 4.59 -10.46 -2.09
N GLU A 96 5.70 -10.85 -1.49
CA GLU A 96 5.86 -12.21 -0.98
C GLU A 96 5.52 -12.21 0.49
N VAL A 97 4.73 -13.20 0.90
CA VAL A 97 4.24 -13.26 2.27
C VAL A 97 4.43 -14.67 2.80
N ALA A 98 4.49 -14.76 4.12
CA ALA A 98 4.60 -16.05 4.79
C ALA A 98 3.76 -15.99 6.06
N TRP A 99 3.25 -17.15 6.49
CA TRP A 99 2.53 -17.22 7.74
C TRP A 99 3.51 -17.07 8.89
N GLY A 100 3.21 -16.13 9.78
CA GLY A 100 4.06 -15.91 10.92
C GLY A 100 4.02 -17.04 11.91
N ALA A 101 5.11 -17.22 12.66
CA ALA A 101 5.16 -18.16 13.76
C ALA A 101 4.30 -17.61 14.90
N LYS A 102 3.72 -18.51 15.65
CA LYS A 102 2.93 -18.10 16.80
C LYS A 102 3.75 -18.00 18.04
#